data_2c2914d4d470cb990a1ef3a3e5ecc537
#
_entry.id   2c2914d4d470cb990a1ef3a3e5ecc537
#
_cell.length_a   1.000
_cell.length_b   1.000
_cell.length_c   1.000
_cell.angle_alpha   90.00
_cell.angle_beta   90.00
_cell.angle_gamma   90.00
#
_symmetry.space_group_name_H-M   'P 1'
#
loop_
_entity.id
_entity.type
_entity.pdbx_description
1 polymer ?
#
loop_
_entity_poly.entity_id
_entity_poly.type
_entity_poly.pdbx_seq_one_letter_code
_entity_poly.pdbx_strand_id
1 'polypeptide(L)'
;MIRTHDVVIVGGGLVGASLAIALDGLPLDVAMVEATPSGELPAVFDQRNLSLAQASVNALQALGVLECLQAPAGPIRRIHVSRAGDFGRVQLEAADYGRDSFGQVVVARDFGQALEARLARVAGLTRYRPARFAGLEDVPDGQRGLRLETGEGPLSLRTRLLVAADGTGSAVRDALGIGVRRHDYGQTLFVARVRGERAADGTAWERFTDSGPTALLPRGDRAFGVVHGVRGNEAAAVAALDEAGWLARIQSAFGWRAGRFLASGERSAYPMAQVVAERLAAPRAVLLGNAAQTIHPVGAQGFNLGLRDALTLAELLRAAPGGDPGAEALLARHVERRSEDRQRTLAFSDGLARITGNPSPLLRPLRSLGLVAADRAAWLQAWLVGGAMGFRGDVPELCR
;
A
#
# COMPACT_ATOMS: atom_id res chain seq x y z
N MET A 1 -21.83 22.32 19.44
CA MET A 1 -20.74 23.26 19.07
C MET A 1 -20.06 22.74 17.82
N ILE A 2 -19.85 23.60 16.82
CA ILE A 2 -19.08 23.26 15.62
C ILE A 2 -17.60 23.39 15.97
N ARG A 3 -16.81 22.35 15.73
CA ARG A 3 -15.35 22.37 15.91
C ARG A 3 -14.67 22.64 14.57
N THR A 4 -13.63 23.46 14.57
CA THR A 4 -12.92 23.84 13.35
C THR A 4 -11.45 23.39 13.48
N HIS A 5 -10.91 22.82 12.40
CA HIS A 5 -9.52 22.40 12.29
C HIS A 5 -8.90 22.90 10.99
N ASP A 6 -7.59 23.02 10.94
CA ASP A 6 -6.89 23.35 9.68
C ASP A 6 -6.92 22.18 8.71
N VAL A 7 -6.67 20.97 9.21
CA VAL A 7 -6.66 19.74 8.41
C VAL A 7 -7.51 18.66 9.11
N VAL A 8 -8.45 18.06 8.40
CA VAL A 8 -9.17 16.87 8.85
C VAL A 8 -8.83 15.69 7.94
N ILE A 9 -8.25 14.65 8.52
CA ILE A 9 -7.91 13.38 7.84
C ILE A 9 -9.02 12.39 8.15
N VAL A 10 -9.74 11.90 7.14
CA VAL A 10 -10.74 10.85 7.28
C VAL A 10 -10.12 9.51 6.90
N GLY A 11 -10.01 8.61 7.88
CA GLY A 11 -9.37 7.31 7.80
C GLY A 11 -8.03 7.24 8.54
N GLY A 12 -7.99 6.46 9.63
CA GLY A 12 -6.80 6.17 10.45
C GLY A 12 -6.01 4.94 9.99
N GLY A 13 -6.18 4.52 8.74
CA GLY A 13 -5.42 3.42 8.16
C GLY A 13 -3.96 3.78 7.86
N LEU A 14 -3.28 2.92 7.09
CA LEU A 14 -1.84 3.03 6.78
C LEU A 14 -1.41 4.43 6.33
N VAL A 15 -2.12 5.04 5.38
CA VAL A 15 -1.73 6.31 4.76
C VAL A 15 -2.16 7.49 5.61
N GLY A 16 -3.38 7.49 6.15
CA GLY A 16 -3.87 8.59 7.00
C GLY A 16 -3.10 8.72 8.29
N ALA A 17 -2.77 7.61 8.96
CA ALA A 17 -1.91 7.60 10.13
C ALA A 17 -0.51 8.13 9.83
N SER A 18 0.10 7.69 8.70
CA SER A 18 1.41 8.18 8.27
C SER A 18 1.40 9.68 7.97
N LEU A 19 0.31 10.20 7.35
CA LEU A 19 0.17 11.64 7.13
C LEU A 19 0.06 12.39 8.47
N ALA A 20 -0.80 11.94 9.39
CA ALA A 20 -0.94 12.60 10.69
C ALA A 20 0.40 12.68 11.44
N ILE A 21 1.22 11.62 11.37
CA ILE A 21 2.57 11.61 11.94
C ILE A 21 3.50 12.58 11.20
N ALA A 22 3.43 12.65 9.86
CA ALA A 22 4.27 13.54 9.06
C ALA A 22 3.95 15.02 9.25
N LEU A 23 2.75 15.35 9.73
CA LEU A 23 2.32 16.70 10.08
C LEU A 23 2.71 17.11 11.52
N ASP A 24 3.26 16.19 12.33
CA ASP A 24 3.71 16.47 13.69
C ASP A 24 4.72 17.64 13.70
N GLY A 25 4.53 18.59 14.62
CA GLY A 25 5.37 19.77 14.74
C GLY A 25 5.11 20.90 13.75
N LEU A 26 4.17 20.74 12.79
CA LEU A 26 3.71 21.86 11.98
C LEU A 26 2.72 22.73 12.76
N PRO A 27 2.67 24.06 12.51
CA PRO A 27 1.73 24.96 13.15
C PRO A 27 0.32 24.82 12.53
N LEU A 28 -0.25 23.63 12.58
CA LEU A 28 -1.55 23.26 12.04
C LEU A 28 -2.36 22.52 13.11
N ASP A 29 -3.61 22.91 13.24
CA ASP A 29 -4.59 22.14 14.03
C ASP A 29 -5.09 20.95 13.19
N VAL A 30 -4.62 19.75 13.53
CA VAL A 30 -4.88 18.53 12.77
C VAL A 30 -5.84 17.63 13.53
N ALA A 31 -6.89 17.18 12.84
CA ALA A 31 -7.79 16.15 13.35
C ALA A 31 -7.78 14.91 12.47
N MET A 32 -7.98 13.75 13.11
CA MET A 32 -8.13 12.46 12.43
C MET A 32 -9.44 11.77 12.85
N VAL A 33 -10.20 11.32 11.86
CA VAL A 33 -11.48 10.61 12.02
C VAL A 33 -11.27 9.14 11.71
N GLU A 34 -11.61 8.26 12.66
CA GLU A 34 -11.47 6.81 12.51
C GLU A 34 -12.70 6.08 13.05
N ALA A 35 -13.24 5.17 12.24
CA ALA A 35 -14.46 4.44 12.58
C ALA A 35 -14.24 3.34 13.63
N THR A 36 -13.02 2.79 13.70
CA THR A 36 -12.69 1.70 14.63
C THR A 36 -12.55 2.24 16.07
N PRO A 37 -13.11 1.58 17.08
CA PRO A 37 -13.00 1.99 18.47
C PRO A 37 -11.55 2.14 18.97
N SER A 38 -11.37 2.96 20.00
CA SER A 38 -10.07 3.13 20.65
C SER A 38 -9.61 1.81 21.27
N GLY A 39 -8.32 1.49 21.12
CA GLY A 39 -7.76 0.21 21.58
C GLY A 39 -7.84 -0.92 20.55
N GLU A 40 -8.61 -0.76 19.49
CA GLU A 40 -8.68 -1.72 18.39
C GLU A 40 -7.91 -1.20 17.16
N LEU A 41 -7.45 -2.08 16.30
CA LEU A 41 -6.84 -1.69 15.03
C LEU A 41 -7.88 -1.73 13.90
N PRO A 42 -7.87 -0.74 12.97
CA PRO A 42 -8.64 -0.84 11.74
C PRO A 42 -8.41 -2.17 11.00
N ALA A 43 -9.47 -2.69 10.35
CA ALA A 43 -9.45 -4.01 9.71
C ALA A 43 -8.34 -4.16 8.64
N VAL A 44 -7.81 -3.06 8.12
CA VAL A 44 -6.67 -3.08 7.18
C VAL A 44 -5.38 -3.60 7.85
N PHE A 45 -5.28 -3.56 9.16
CA PHE A 45 -4.15 -4.07 9.94
C PHE A 45 -4.36 -5.54 10.35
N ASP A 46 -4.43 -6.40 9.37
CA ASP A 46 -4.57 -7.85 9.50
C ASP A 46 -3.22 -8.60 9.45
N GLN A 47 -3.25 -9.89 9.17
CA GLN A 47 -2.05 -10.74 9.10
C GLN A 47 -1.33 -10.70 7.75
N ARG A 48 -1.79 -9.86 6.80
CA ARG A 48 -1.11 -9.73 5.50
C ARG A 48 0.29 -9.15 5.66
N ASN A 49 1.13 -9.46 4.69
CA ASN A 49 2.48 -8.91 4.63
C ASN A 49 2.46 -7.63 3.78
N LEU A 50 3.11 -6.61 4.29
CA LEU A 50 3.39 -5.37 3.57
C LEU A 50 4.85 -5.37 3.17
N SER A 51 5.13 -5.19 1.89
CA SER A 51 6.49 -4.97 1.41
C SER A 51 6.74 -3.47 1.32
N LEU A 52 7.58 -2.97 2.19
CA LEU A 52 8.03 -1.58 2.24
C LEU A 52 9.21 -1.43 1.28
N ALA A 53 9.08 -0.60 0.25
CA ALA A 53 10.19 -0.20 -0.61
C ALA A 53 11.22 0.61 0.19
N GLN A 54 12.48 0.63 -0.23
CA GLN A 54 13.53 1.32 0.54
C GLN A 54 13.21 2.80 0.80
N ALA A 55 12.64 3.51 -0.17
CA ALA A 55 12.18 4.88 0.01
C ALA A 55 11.13 5.01 1.14
N SER A 56 10.24 4.03 1.27
CA SER A 56 9.27 3.99 2.37
C SER A 56 9.92 3.64 3.70
N VAL A 57 10.93 2.76 3.71
CA VAL A 57 11.72 2.44 4.91
C VAL A 57 12.42 3.70 5.44
N ASN A 58 13.09 4.45 4.55
CA ASN A 58 13.75 5.71 4.92
C ASN A 58 12.76 6.70 5.57
N ALA A 59 11.62 6.90 4.93
CA ALA A 59 10.60 7.82 5.44
C ALA A 59 10.03 7.38 6.80
N LEU A 60 9.69 6.10 6.95
CA LEU A 60 9.13 5.56 8.19
C LEU A 60 10.16 5.54 9.33
N GLN A 61 11.45 5.38 9.01
CA GLN A 61 12.55 5.56 9.96
C GLN A 61 12.64 7.01 10.41
N ALA A 62 12.66 7.97 9.47
CA ALA A 62 12.71 9.40 9.78
C ALA A 62 11.50 9.88 10.59
N LEU A 63 10.33 9.28 10.38
CA LEU A 63 9.11 9.54 11.15
C LEU A 63 9.08 8.86 12.53
N GLY A 64 10.07 8.03 12.87
CA GLY A 64 10.15 7.29 14.13
C GLY A 64 9.14 6.13 14.24
N VAL A 65 8.53 5.72 13.13
CA VAL A 65 7.54 4.62 13.12
C VAL A 65 8.22 3.26 13.27
N LEU A 66 9.34 3.04 12.57
CA LEU A 66 10.04 1.76 12.62
C LEU A 66 10.67 1.47 13.98
N GLU A 67 10.98 2.51 14.76
CA GLU A 67 11.45 2.37 16.15
C GLU A 67 10.36 1.82 17.09
N CYS A 68 9.09 1.99 16.72
CA CYS A 68 7.95 1.46 17.45
C CYS A 68 7.59 0.03 17.05
N LEU A 69 8.25 -0.55 16.03
CA LEU A 69 7.96 -1.89 15.56
C LEU A 69 8.50 -2.92 16.55
N GLN A 70 7.62 -3.72 17.15
CA GLN A 70 8.00 -4.74 18.14
C GLN A 70 8.47 -6.04 17.50
N ALA A 71 7.88 -6.40 16.35
CA ALA A 71 8.27 -7.59 15.60
C ALA A 71 9.37 -7.25 14.58
N PRO A 72 10.36 -8.15 14.36
CA PRO A 72 11.43 -7.89 13.41
C PRO A 72 10.88 -7.84 11.97
N ALA A 73 11.32 -6.85 11.20
CA ALA A 73 11.07 -6.80 9.76
C ALA A 73 11.95 -7.80 9.01
N GLY A 74 11.44 -8.37 7.92
CA GLY A 74 12.18 -9.26 7.03
C GLY A 74 12.86 -8.48 5.91
N PRO A 75 14.20 -8.40 5.83
CA PRO A 75 14.88 -7.67 4.76
C PRO A 75 14.72 -8.37 3.42
N ILE A 76 14.48 -7.62 2.35
CA ILE A 76 14.46 -8.11 0.97
C ILE A 76 15.84 -7.90 0.37
N ARG A 77 16.70 -8.90 0.44
CA ARG A 77 18.07 -8.86 -0.09
C ARG A 77 18.13 -9.28 -1.55
N ARG A 78 17.23 -10.17 -1.95
CA ARG A 78 17.14 -10.71 -3.30
C ARG A 78 15.70 -10.64 -3.81
N ILE A 79 15.54 -10.41 -5.10
CA ILE A 79 14.26 -10.49 -5.80
C ILE A 79 14.41 -11.52 -6.91
N HIS A 80 13.56 -12.52 -6.93
CA HIS A 80 13.52 -13.54 -7.97
C HIS A 80 12.15 -13.58 -8.62
N VAL A 81 12.10 -13.20 -9.91
CA VAL A 81 10.89 -13.23 -10.71
C VAL A 81 10.96 -14.34 -11.75
N SER A 82 9.95 -15.16 -11.85
CA SER A 82 9.84 -16.24 -12.83
C SER A 82 8.39 -16.53 -13.19
N ARG A 83 8.18 -17.30 -14.24
CA ARG A 83 6.85 -17.81 -14.60
C ARG A 83 6.87 -19.31 -14.78
N ALA A 84 5.80 -20.00 -14.35
CA ALA A 84 5.63 -21.42 -14.54
C ALA A 84 5.55 -21.74 -16.05
N GLY A 85 6.37 -22.70 -16.50
CA GLY A 85 6.45 -23.12 -17.90
C GLY A 85 7.31 -22.23 -18.81
N ASP A 86 7.81 -21.09 -18.35
CA ASP A 86 8.74 -20.23 -19.10
C ASP A 86 10.19 -20.52 -18.66
N PHE A 87 11.17 -20.30 -19.56
CA PHE A 87 12.58 -20.55 -19.26
C PHE A 87 13.32 -19.31 -18.73
N GLY A 88 12.77 -18.11 -18.95
CA GLY A 88 13.35 -16.85 -18.45
C GLY A 88 13.09 -16.63 -16.95
N ARG A 89 14.03 -15.94 -16.31
CA ARG A 89 13.88 -15.43 -14.94
C ARG A 89 14.59 -14.09 -14.83
N VAL A 90 14.27 -13.33 -13.79
CA VAL A 90 15.03 -12.14 -13.38
C VAL A 90 15.48 -12.38 -11.94
N GLN A 91 16.75 -12.15 -11.69
CA GLN A 91 17.34 -12.21 -10.36
C GLN A 91 18.08 -10.92 -10.08
N LEU A 92 17.75 -10.27 -8.96
CA LEU A 92 18.36 -9.03 -8.51
C LEU A 92 18.91 -9.26 -7.10
N GLU A 93 20.15 -8.83 -6.88
CA GLU A 93 20.82 -8.85 -5.57
C GLU A 93 21.01 -7.40 -5.11
N ALA A 94 20.64 -7.08 -3.87
CA ALA A 94 20.78 -5.71 -3.35
C ALA A 94 22.24 -5.26 -3.29
N ALA A 95 23.14 -6.19 -2.99
CA ALA A 95 24.58 -5.96 -2.92
C ALA A 95 25.17 -5.45 -4.26
N ASP A 96 24.62 -5.86 -5.42
CA ASP A 96 25.07 -5.41 -6.74
C ASP A 96 24.78 -3.92 -6.95
N TYR A 97 23.91 -3.34 -6.15
CA TYR A 97 23.54 -1.91 -6.16
C TYR A 97 24.09 -1.15 -4.96
N GLY A 98 25.04 -1.75 -4.21
CA GLY A 98 25.62 -1.13 -3.02
C GLY A 98 24.62 -0.95 -1.86
N ARG A 99 23.61 -1.85 -1.75
CA ARG A 99 22.56 -1.79 -0.75
C ARG A 99 22.49 -3.07 0.07
N ASP A 100 22.12 -2.95 1.34
CA ASP A 100 21.89 -4.12 2.21
C ASP A 100 20.56 -4.82 1.88
N SER A 101 19.57 -4.05 1.39
CA SER A 101 18.27 -4.56 0.98
C SER A 101 17.57 -3.62 -0.02
N PHE A 102 16.59 -4.13 -0.75
CA PHE A 102 15.67 -3.36 -1.58
C PHE A 102 14.50 -2.77 -0.79
N GLY A 103 14.34 -3.19 0.46
CA GLY A 103 13.26 -2.83 1.35
C GLY A 103 13.03 -3.91 2.40
N GLN A 104 11.88 -3.85 3.08
CA GLN A 104 11.56 -4.72 4.21
C GLN A 104 10.13 -5.24 4.13
N VAL A 105 9.92 -6.44 4.67
CA VAL A 105 8.58 -7.02 4.85
C VAL A 105 8.16 -6.90 6.31
N VAL A 106 7.01 -6.31 6.54
CA VAL A 106 6.37 -6.22 7.86
C VAL A 106 4.98 -6.86 7.83
N VAL A 107 4.48 -7.31 8.96
CA VAL A 107 3.09 -7.74 9.09
C VAL A 107 2.22 -6.50 9.30
N ALA A 108 1.08 -6.39 8.59
CA ALA A 108 0.22 -5.22 8.68
C ALA A 108 -0.26 -4.95 10.11
N ARG A 109 -0.57 -5.98 10.89
CA ARG A 109 -0.94 -5.83 12.30
C ARG A 109 0.18 -5.19 13.13
N ASP A 110 1.39 -5.72 13.03
CA ASP A 110 2.54 -5.23 13.81
C ASP A 110 2.89 -3.79 13.38
N PHE A 111 2.78 -3.50 12.09
CA PHE A 111 2.96 -2.16 11.57
C PHE A 111 1.85 -1.19 12.01
N GLY A 112 0.60 -1.65 12.11
CA GLY A 112 -0.52 -0.89 12.68
C GLY A 112 -0.29 -0.53 14.14
N GLN A 113 0.24 -1.47 14.94
CA GLN A 113 0.63 -1.22 16.34
C GLN A 113 1.74 -0.17 16.43
N ALA A 114 2.74 -0.23 15.54
CA ALA A 114 3.81 0.75 15.48
C ALA A 114 3.30 2.15 15.11
N LEU A 115 2.39 2.26 14.13
CA LEU A 115 1.73 3.51 13.79
C LEU A 115 0.92 4.09 14.95
N GLU A 116 0.12 3.27 15.65
CA GLU A 116 -0.65 3.71 16.81
C GLU A 116 0.25 4.17 17.96
N ALA A 117 1.34 3.45 18.23
CA ALA A 117 2.32 3.84 19.25
C ALA A 117 3.00 5.18 18.91
N ARG A 118 3.30 5.44 17.62
CA ARG A 118 3.86 6.72 17.18
C ARG A 118 2.81 7.84 17.18
N LEU A 119 1.57 7.56 16.74
CA LEU A 119 0.45 8.52 16.79
C LEU A 119 0.17 9.00 18.21
N ALA A 120 0.29 8.13 19.19
CA ALA A 120 0.11 8.51 20.61
C ALA A 120 1.12 9.56 21.10
N ARG A 121 2.22 9.76 20.37
CA ARG A 121 3.27 10.77 20.67
C ARG A 121 3.13 12.04 19.84
N VAL A 122 2.16 12.11 18.91
CA VAL A 122 1.91 13.31 18.10
C VAL A 122 1.23 14.36 18.94
N ALA A 123 1.90 15.48 19.13
CA ALA A 123 1.37 16.58 19.92
C ALA A 123 0.24 17.30 19.17
N GLY A 124 -0.85 17.61 19.88
CA GLY A 124 -1.95 18.43 19.33
C GLY A 124 -2.85 17.71 18.32
N LEU A 125 -2.66 16.41 18.05
CA LEU A 125 -3.55 15.65 17.18
C LEU A 125 -4.90 15.38 17.87
N THR A 126 -5.96 15.96 17.34
CA THR A 126 -7.33 15.63 17.78
C THR A 126 -7.80 14.33 17.12
N ARG A 127 -8.17 13.32 17.91
CA ARG A 127 -8.65 12.02 17.38
C ARG A 127 -10.15 11.87 17.67
N TYR A 128 -10.96 11.85 16.61
CA TYR A 128 -12.38 11.47 16.67
C TYR A 128 -12.49 9.96 16.43
N ARG A 129 -12.68 9.21 17.52
CA ARG A 129 -12.65 7.74 17.48
C ARG A 129 -13.43 7.13 18.67
N PRO A 130 -14.47 6.29 18.44
CA PRO A 130 -14.98 5.92 17.12
C PRO A 130 -15.79 7.06 16.50
N ALA A 131 -15.53 7.36 15.22
CA ALA A 131 -16.31 8.34 14.45
C ALA A 131 -16.31 7.96 12.97
N ARG A 132 -17.46 8.06 12.33
CA ARG A 132 -17.65 7.71 10.93
C ARG A 132 -18.07 8.93 10.13
N PHE A 133 -17.45 9.15 8.99
CA PHE A 133 -17.89 10.19 8.06
C PHE A 133 -19.29 9.85 7.52
N ALA A 134 -20.23 10.78 7.64
CA ALA A 134 -21.63 10.64 7.24
C ALA A 134 -22.02 11.51 6.04
N GLY A 135 -21.19 12.51 5.69
CA GLY A 135 -21.45 13.38 4.55
C GLY A 135 -20.77 14.73 4.67
N LEU A 136 -20.85 15.52 3.60
CA LEU A 136 -20.45 16.92 3.57
C LEU A 136 -21.62 17.82 4.00
N GLU A 137 -21.29 18.98 4.54
CA GLU A 137 -22.24 20.03 4.90
C GLU A 137 -21.89 21.32 4.17
N ASP A 138 -22.90 22.10 3.84
CA ASP A 138 -22.71 23.43 3.28
C ASP A 138 -22.21 24.38 4.38
N VAL A 139 -21.10 25.03 4.09
CA VAL A 139 -20.46 25.99 5.00
C VAL A 139 -19.99 27.21 4.21
N PRO A 140 -19.74 28.36 4.89
CA PRO A 140 -19.20 29.55 4.24
C PRO A 140 -17.93 29.24 3.45
N ASP A 141 -17.67 30.06 2.44
CA ASP A 141 -16.49 29.99 1.59
C ASP A 141 -15.20 29.91 2.41
N GLY A 142 -14.26 29.14 1.88
CA GLY A 142 -12.96 28.98 2.52
C GLY A 142 -12.84 27.77 3.45
N GLN A 143 -13.88 26.96 3.62
CA GLN A 143 -13.87 25.76 4.45
C GLN A 143 -14.65 24.60 3.81
N ARG A 144 -14.50 23.39 4.38
CA ARG A 144 -15.36 22.23 4.16
C ARG A 144 -16.08 21.87 5.45
N GLY A 145 -17.39 21.63 5.37
CA GLY A 145 -18.18 21.07 6.46
C GLY A 145 -18.24 19.55 6.34
N LEU A 146 -18.12 18.87 7.46
CA LEU A 146 -18.24 17.42 7.58
C LEU A 146 -19.25 17.08 8.68
N ARG A 147 -20.13 16.14 8.40
CA ARG A 147 -20.95 15.48 9.39
C ARG A 147 -20.35 14.13 9.73
N LEU A 148 -20.17 13.87 11.01
CA LEU A 148 -19.72 12.61 11.56
C LEU A 148 -20.84 11.95 12.37
N GLU A 149 -20.86 10.62 12.39
CA GLU A 149 -21.57 9.80 13.36
C GLU A 149 -20.60 9.33 14.42
N THR A 150 -20.91 9.61 15.68
CA THR A 150 -20.13 9.19 16.85
C THR A 150 -20.99 8.40 17.81
N GLY A 151 -20.38 7.73 18.79
CA GLY A 151 -21.13 7.05 19.85
C GLY A 151 -22.02 7.97 20.72
N GLU A 152 -21.73 9.26 20.72
CA GLU A 152 -22.47 10.30 21.44
C GLU A 152 -23.51 11.04 20.58
N GLY A 153 -23.63 10.66 19.30
CA GLY A 153 -24.53 11.28 18.32
C GLY A 153 -23.78 11.99 17.18
N PRO A 154 -24.53 12.73 16.34
CA PRO A 154 -23.95 13.44 15.21
C PRO A 154 -23.07 14.60 15.66
N LEU A 155 -21.93 14.77 14.98
CA LEU A 155 -20.97 15.86 15.22
C LEU A 155 -20.64 16.54 13.89
N SER A 156 -20.72 17.88 13.86
CA SER A 156 -20.31 18.67 12.71
C SER A 156 -18.91 19.26 12.91
N LEU A 157 -18.04 19.09 11.92
CA LEU A 157 -16.70 19.68 11.87
C LEU A 157 -16.59 20.63 10.69
N ARG A 158 -15.70 21.62 10.81
CA ARG A 158 -15.24 22.46 9.70
C ARG A 158 -13.74 22.31 9.52
N THR A 159 -13.27 22.37 8.29
CA THR A 159 -11.84 22.29 8.00
C THR A 159 -11.44 23.14 6.82
N ARG A 160 -10.22 23.64 6.82
CA ARG A 160 -9.62 24.35 5.67
C ARG A 160 -9.14 23.36 4.60
N LEU A 161 -8.71 22.14 5.01
CA LEU A 161 -8.33 21.05 4.12
C LEU A 161 -8.93 19.72 4.59
N LEU A 162 -9.71 19.08 3.76
CA LEU A 162 -10.21 17.71 3.93
C LEU A 162 -9.30 16.72 3.22
N VAL A 163 -8.79 15.74 3.94
CA VAL A 163 -7.98 14.64 3.39
C VAL A 163 -8.76 13.34 3.45
N ALA A 164 -9.08 12.76 2.30
CA ALA A 164 -9.69 11.45 2.20
C ALA A 164 -8.61 10.35 2.17
N ALA A 165 -8.53 9.57 3.24
CA ALA A 165 -7.66 8.39 3.39
C ALA A 165 -8.46 7.15 3.85
N ASP A 166 -9.77 7.13 3.56
CA ASP A 166 -10.80 6.20 4.03
C ASP A 166 -10.93 4.94 3.17
N GLY A 167 -9.93 4.65 2.35
CA GLY A 167 -9.78 3.38 1.67
C GLY A 167 -10.50 3.27 0.31
N THR A 168 -10.56 2.05 -0.22
CA THR A 168 -11.05 1.78 -1.59
C THR A 168 -12.49 2.22 -1.81
N GLY A 169 -13.35 2.02 -0.83
CA GLY A 169 -14.77 2.44 -0.84
C GLY A 169 -14.96 3.82 -0.22
N SER A 170 -14.11 4.78 -0.52
CA SER A 170 -14.08 6.11 0.09
C SER A 170 -15.43 6.84 0.00
N ALA A 171 -16.08 7.00 1.16
CA ALA A 171 -17.31 7.78 1.27
C ALA A 171 -17.05 9.28 1.06
N VAL A 172 -15.86 9.75 1.44
CA VAL A 172 -15.47 11.15 1.19
C VAL A 172 -15.32 11.41 -0.30
N ARG A 173 -14.65 10.54 -1.06
CA ARG A 173 -14.54 10.64 -2.52
C ARG A 173 -15.91 10.71 -3.19
N ASP A 174 -16.80 9.80 -2.78
CA ASP A 174 -18.15 9.70 -3.36
C ASP A 174 -18.98 10.96 -3.03
N ALA A 175 -18.88 11.49 -1.81
CA ALA A 175 -19.52 12.75 -1.40
C ALA A 175 -18.95 13.99 -2.13
N LEU A 176 -17.68 13.93 -2.57
CA LEU A 176 -17.06 14.97 -3.40
C LEU A 176 -17.46 14.88 -4.89
N GLY A 177 -18.26 13.91 -5.27
CA GLY A 177 -18.67 13.68 -6.67
C GLY A 177 -17.48 13.30 -7.57
N ILE A 178 -16.49 12.60 -7.02
CA ILE A 178 -15.32 12.14 -7.79
C ILE A 178 -15.55 10.71 -8.25
N GLY A 179 -15.73 10.51 -9.55
CA GLY A 179 -15.89 9.20 -10.17
C GLY A 179 -14.66 8.33 -10.10
N VAL A 180 -14.84 7.03 -10.34
CA VAL A 180 -13.75 6.05 -10.40
C VAL A 180 -13.81 5.24 -11.69
N ARG A 181 -12.64 4.91 -12.22
CA ARG A 181 -12.50 3.83 -13.20
C ARG A 181 -12.19 2.54 -12.45
N ARG A 182 -13.00 1.51 -12.70
CA ARG A 182 -12.83 0.20 -12.06
C ARG A 182 -12.51 -0.86 -13.12
N HIS A 183 -11.53 -1.71 -12.81
CA HIS A 183 -11.19 -2.90 -13.59
C HIS A 183 -11.10 -4.10 -12.67
N ASP A 184 -11.95 -5.09 -12.90
CA ASP A 184 -11.92 -6.37 -12.18
C ASP A 184 -10.97 -7.32 -12.90
N TYR A 185 -9.98 -7.85 -12.18
CA TYR A 185 -9.05 -8.82 -12.75
C TYR A 185 -9.61 -10.25 -12.80
N GLY A 186 -10.79 -10.49 -12.25
CA GLY A 186 -11.36 -11.83 -12.14
C GLY A 186 -10.52 -12.79 -11.29
N GLN A 187 -9.75 -12.27 -10.37
CA GLN A 187 -8.81 -12.99 -9.51
C GLN A 187 -9.11 -12.77 -8.03
N THR A 188 -8.77 -13.76 -7.21
CA THR A 188 -8.74 -13.65 -5.75
C THR A 188 -7.34 -14.00 -5.25
N LEU A 189 -6.78 -13.18 -4.37
CA LEU A 189 -5.51 -13.46 -3.71
C LEU A 189 -5.75 -14.04 -2.33
N PHE A 190 -5.13 -15.16 -2.06
CA PHE A 190 -5.04 -15.76 -0.72
C PHE A 190 -3.71 -15.36 -0.09
N VAL A 191 -3.78 -14.88 1.12
CA VAL A 191 -2.60 -14.46 1.90
C VAL A 191 -2.52 -15.31 3.16
N ALA A 192 -1.34 -15.85 3.45
CA ALA A 192 -1.08 -16.64 4.65
C ALA A 192 0.37 -16.51 5.11
N ARG A 193 0.61 -16.80 6.38
CA ARG A 193 1.96 -17.09 6.90
C ARG A 193 2.25 -18.57 6.68
N VAL A 194 3.40 -18.91 6.07
CA VAL A 194 3.79 -20.30 5.81
C VAL A 194 5.19 -20.56 6.36
N ARG A 195 5.35 -21.68 7.07
CA ARG A 195 6.64 -22.19 7.50
C ARG A 195 7.14 -23.21 6.49
N GLY A 196 8.35 -22.99 5.98
CA GLY A 196 9.05 -23.92 5.10
C GLY A 196 10.09 -24.75 5.87
N GLU A 197 10.53 -25.82 5.23
CA GLU A 197 11.70 -26.64 5.63
C GLU A 197 12.96 -25.76 5.65
N ARG A 198 13.08 -24.87 4.65
CA ARG A 198 14.11 -23.84 4.62
C ARG A 198 13.54 -22.54 5.18
N ALA A 199 14.29 -21.92 6.08
CA ALA A 199 13.94 -20.62 6.59
C ALA A 199 14.07 -19.55 5.49
N ALA A 200 13.25 -18.50 5.55
CA ALA A 200 13.38 -17.35 4.67
C ALA A 200 14.79 -16.72 4.81
N ASP A 201 15.45 -16.51 3.69
CA ASP A 201 16.86 -16.07 3.59
C ASP A 201 17.01 -14.63 3.06
N GLY A 202 15.93 -13.88 3.04
CA GLY A 202 15.88 -12.54 2.46
C GLY A 202 15.52 -12.51 0.97
N THR A 203 15.16 -13.65 0.36
CA THR A 203 14.69 -13.67 -1.03
C THR A 203 13.19 -13.43 -1.09
N ALA A 204 12.78 -12.39 -1.80
CA ALA A 204 11.40 -12.20 -2.26
C ALA A 204 11.23 -12.92 -3.61
N TRP A 205 10.31 -13.87 -3.64
CA TRP A 205 10.01 -14.65 -4.83
C TRP A 205 8.70 -14.19 -5.43
N GLU A 206 8.68 -14.00 -6.74
CA GLU A 206 7.46 -13.79 -7.52
C GLU A 206 7.41 -14.84 -8.63
N ARG A 207 6.45 -15.74 -8.55
CA ARG A 207 6.24 -16.77 -9.55
C ARG A 207 4.86 -16.65 -10.16
N PHE A 208 4.81 -16.25 -11.41
CA PHE A 208 3.56 -16.17 -12.14
C PHE A 208 3.10 -17.56 -12.62
N THR A 209 1.80 -17.78 -12.56
CA THR A 209 1.14 -19.00 -13.08
C THR A 209 -0.04 -18.59 -13.97
N ASP A 210 -0.67 -19.55 -14.63
CA ASP A 210 -1.86 -19.29 -15.46
C ASP A 210 -3.10 -18.91 -14.63
N SER A 211 -3.11 -19.19 -13.32
CA SER A 211 -4.19 -18.83 -12.39
C SER A 211 -3.95 -17.50 -11.71
N GLY A 212 -2.70 -17.04 -11.62
CA GLY A 212 -2.30 -15.81 -10.93
C GLY A 212 -0.89 -15.88 -10.37
N PRO A 213 -0.42 -14.84 -9.68
CA PRO A 213 0.89 -14.83 -9.05
C PRO A 213 0.95 -15.75 -7.82
N THR A 214 2.12 -16.29 -7.53
CA THR A 214 2.45 -16.93 -6.25
C THR A 214 3.72 -16.32 -5.72
N ALA A 215 3.61 -15.43 -4.74
CA ALA A 215 4.73 -14.75 -4.12
C ALA A 215 5.07 -15.36 -2.76
N LEU A 216 6.36 -15.42 -2.45
CA LEU A 216 6.89 -15.68 -1.12
C LEU A 216 7.71 -14.49 -0.67
N LEU A 217 7.31 -13.87 0.42
CA LEU A 217 7.98 -12.72 1.00
C LEU A 217 8.74 -13.14 2.26
N PRO A 218 10.02 -12.74 2.44
CA PRO A 218 10.79 -13.09 3.63
C PRO A 218 10.26 -12.33 4.85
N ARG A 219 9.82 -13.03 5.89
CA ARG A 219 9.39 -12.45 7.16
C ARG A 219 10.54 -12.40 8.15
N GLY A 220 10.48 -11.48 9.12
CA GLY A 220 11.47 -11.35 10.17
C GLY A 220 11.50 -12.56 11.14
N ASP A 221 10.39 -13.29 11.25
CA ASP A 221 10.27 -14.55 12.02
C ASP A 221 10.78 -15.78 11.26
N ARG A 222 11.53 -15.58 10.18
CA ARG A 222 12.12 -16.60 9.30
C ARG A 222 11.10 -17.51 8.58
N ALA A 223 9.81 -17.19 8.67
CA ALA A 223 8.75 -17.78 7.86
C ALA A 223 8.59 -17.02 6.53
N PHE A 224 7.67 -17.48 5.70
CA PHE A 224 7.27 -16.79 4.47
C PHE A 224 5.89 -16.16 4.63
N GLY A 225 5.73 -14.97 4.10
CA GLY A 225 4.42 -14.43 3.75
C GLY A 225 4.07 -14.92 2.34
N VAL A 226 3.03 -15.72 2.21
CA VAL A 226 2.56 -16.22 0.92
C VAL A 226 1.46 -15.30 0.39
N VAL A 227 1.53 -14.98 -0.89
CA VAL A 227 0.42 -14.42 -1.67
C VAL A 227 0.17 -15.37 -2.85
N HIS A 228 -1.01 -15.98 -2.91
CA HIS A 228 -1.36 -16.96 -3.96
C HIS A 228 -2.61 -16.50 -4.71
N GLY A 229 -2.43 -16.13 -5.97
CA GLY A 229 -3.51 -15.74 -6.87
C GLY A 229 -4.20 -16.94 -7.51
N VAL A 230 -5.52 -16.89 -7.52
CA VAL A 230 -6.36 -17.87 -8.19
C VAL A 230 -7.42 -17.16 -9.03
N ARG A 231 -8.02 -17.86 -9.99
CA ARG A 231 -9.17 -17.32 -10.72
C ARG A 231 -10.36 -17.18 -9.78
N GLY A 232 -11.20 -16.16 -9.99
CA GLY A 232 -12.34 -15.89 -9.12
C GLY A 232 -13.28 -17.09 -8.95
N ASN A 233 -13.47 -17.89 -10.01
CA ASN A 233 -14.29 -19.11 -9.97
C ASN A 233 -13.66 -20.26 -9.17
N GLU A 234 -12.37 -20.24 -8.89
CA GLU A 234 -11.67 -21.21 -8.03
C GLU A 234 -11.67 -20.80 -6.55
N ALA A 235 -11.99 -19.53 -6.25
CA ALA A 235 -11.78 -18.96 -4.92
C ALA A 235 -12.51 -19.72 -3.81
N ALA A 236 -13.77 -20.10 -4.01
CA ALA A 236 -14.55 -20.86 -3.03
C ALA A 236 -13.94 -22.24 -2.75
N ALA A 237 -13.50 -22.95 -3.79
CA ALA A 237 -12.85 -24.25 -3.65
C ALA A 237 -11.52 -24.14 -2.89
N VAL A 238 -10.74 -23.09 -3.16
CA VAL A 238 -9.46 -22.87 -2.47
C VAL A 238 -9.68 -22.44 -1.01
N ALA A 239 -10.70 -21.66 -0.74
CA ALA A 239 -11.06 -21.27 0.64
C ALA A 239 -11.46 -22.50 1.48
N ALA A 240 -12.10 -23.49 0.87
CA ALA A 240 -12.57 -24.73 1.54
C ALA A 240 -11.47 -25.78 1.77
N LEU A 241 -10.26 -25.63 1.20
CA LEU A 241 -9.17 -26.57 1.42
C LEU A 241 -8.78 -26.63 2.90
N ASP A 242 -8.49 -27.83 3.39
CA ASP A 242 -7.79 -28.02 4.66
C ASP A 242 -6.32 -27.55 4.56
N GLU A 243 -5.56 -27.60 5.65
CA GLU A 243 -4.16 -27.19 5.66
C GLU A 243 -3.31 -28.02 4.69
N ALA A 244 -3.50 -29.32 4.64
CA ALA A 244 -2.73 -30.21 3.78
C ALA A 244 -3.00 -29.93 2.29
N GLY A 245 -4.26 -29.79 1.89
CA GLY A 245 -4.67 -29.42 0.54
C GLY A 245 -4.14 -28.04 0.13
N TRP A 246 -4.18 -27.08 1.04
CA TRP A 246 -3.61 -25.75 0.82
C TRP A 246 -2.09 -25.80 0.62
N LEU A 247 -1.35 -26.48 1.50
CA LEU A 247 0.10 -26.62 1.37
C LEU A 247 0.48 -27.34 0.07
N ALA A 248 -0.24 -28.39 -0.31
CA ALA A 248 -0.03 -29.08 -1.57
C ALA A 248 -0.27 -28.16 -2.79
N ARG A 249 -1.32 -27.33 -2.75
CA ARG A 249 -1.62 -26.38 -3.82
C ARG A 249 -0.52 -25.34 -3.99
N ILE A 250 -0.11 -24.66 -2.91
CA ILE A 250 0.96 -23.65 -3.01
C ILE A 250 2.30 -24.29 -3.38
N GLN A 251 2.59 -25.52 -2.92
CA GLN A 251 3.80 -26.26 -3.31
C GLN A 251 3.80 -26.56 -4.81
N SER A 252 2.66 -27.00 -5.37
CA SER A 252 2.52 -27.24 -6.81
C SER A 252 2.68 -25.95 -7.63
N ALA A 253 2.09 -24.84 -7.18
CA ALA A 253 2.17 -23.57 -7.87
C ALA A 253 3.58 -22.95 -7.82
N PHE A 254 4.26 -23.04 -6.66
CA PHE A 254 5.56 -22.42 -6.43
C PHE A 254 6.73 -23.34 -6.85
N GLY A 255 6.62 -24.66 -6.64
CA GLY A 255 7.71 -25.63 -6.80
C GLY A 255 8.56 -25.76 -5.53
N TRP A 256 9.76 -26.34 -5.67
CA TRP A 256 10.60 -26.79 -4.55
C TRP A 256 11.76 -25.86 -4.19
N ARG A 257 11.84 -24.66 -4.78
CA ARG A 257 12.98 -23.73 -4.58
C ARG A 257 13.16 -23.29 -3.13
N ALA A 258 12.04 -23.12 -2.40
CA ALA A 258 12.05 -22.77 -0.97
C ALA A 258 12.02 -24.01 -0.05
N GLY A 259 12.24 -25.22 -0.57
CA GLY A 259 12.03 -26.47 0.15
C GLY A 259 10.56 -26.86 0.26
N ARG A 260 10.23 -27.78 1.18
CA ARG A 260 8.86 -28.22 1.47
C ARG A 260 8.16 -27.18 2.35
N PHE A 261 6.88 -26.88 2.06
CA PHE A 261 6.03 -26.17 2.99
C PHE A 261 5.48 -27.11 4.06
N LEU A 262 5.62 -26.73 5.32
CA LEU A 262 5.40 -27.61 6.47
C LEU A 262 4.15 -27.25 7.27
N ALA A 263 3.80 -25.96 7.35
CA ALA A 263 2.65 -25.50 8.12
C ALA A 263 2.17 -24.14 7.58
N SER A 264 0.88 -23.86 7.70
CA SER A 264 0.27 -22.60 7.33
C SER A 264 -0.52 -22.03 8.49
N GLY A 265 -0.48 -20.72 8.63
CA GLY A 265 -1.45 -19.98 9.43
C GLY A 265 -2.77 -19.80 8.69
N GLU A 266 -3.67 -19.05 9.33
CA GLU A 266 -4.96 -18.66 8.77
C GLU A 266 -4.80 -17.97 7.42
N ARG A 267 -5.75 -18.22 6.52
CA ARG A 267 -5.80 -17.65 5.18
C ARG A 267 -6.82 -16.53 5.10
N SER A 268 -6.43 -15.42 4.52
CA SER A 268 -7.34 -14.33 4.17
C SER A 268 -7.47 -14.24 2.65
N ALA A 269 -8.68 -14.01 2.15
CA ALA A 269 -8.98 -13.94 0.72
C ALA A 269 -9.38 -12.52 0.30
N TYR A 270 -8.80 -12.01 -0.78
CA TYR A 270 -9.01 -10.65 -1.29
C TYR A 270 -9.35 -10.70 -2.79
N PRO A 271 -10.61 -10.43 -3.18
CA PRO A 271 -10.95 -10.20 -4.59
C PRO A 271 -10.19 -8.99 -5.15
N MET A 272 -9.63 -9.15 -6.36
CA MET A 272 -8.73 -8.15 -6.95
C MET A 272 -9.41 -7.29 -7.98
N ALA A 273 -9.50 -6.00 -7.68
CA ALA A 273 -9.92 -4.98 -8.62
C ALA A 273 -8.98 -3.76 -8.54
N GLN A 274 -8.71 -3.16 -9.69
CA GLN A 274 -8.14 -1.83 -9.74
C GLN A 274 -9.28 -0.81 -9.61
N VAL A 275 -9.09 0.19 -8.75
CA VAL A 275 -10.00 1.33 -8.59
C VAL A 275 -9.16 2.59 -8.64
N VAL A 276 -9.43 3.48 -9.59
CA VAL A 276 -8.63 4.69 -9.81
C VAL A 276 -9.57 5.89 -9.87
N ALA A 277 -9.41 6.80 -8.92
CA ALA A 277 -10.16 8.06 -8.91
C ALA A 277 -9.81 8.91 -10.15
N GLU A 278 -10.83 9.51 -10.76
CA GLU A 278 -10.68 10.36 -11.95
C GLU A 278 -9.92 11.66 -11.66
N ARG A 279 -10.04 12.15 -10.42
CA ARG A 279 -9.34 13.33 -9.93
C ARG A 279 -8.76 13.05 -8.55
N LEU A 280 -7.61 13.65 -8.23
CA LEU A 280 -6.98 13.52 -6.90
C LEU A 280 -7.41 14.63 -5.94
N ALA A 281 -7.92 15.74 -6.46
CA ALA A 281 -8.30 16.90 -5.66
C ALA A 281 -9.67 17.46 -6.10
N ALA A 282 -10.32 18.10 -5.17
CA ALA A 282 -11.49 18.97 -5.34
C ALA A 282 -11.25 20.24 -4.51
N PRO A 283 -12.06 21.32 -4.63
CA PRO A 283 -11.88 22.50 -3.80
C PRO A 283 -11.75 22.11 -2.32
N ARG A 284 -10.63 22.50 -1.69
CA ARG A 284 -10.30 22.20 -0.27
C ARG A 284 -10.33 20.72 0.12
N ALA A 285 -10.08 19.81 -0.82
CA ALA A 285 -10.06 18.39 -0.54
C ALA A 285 -9.05 17.65 -1.42
N VAL A 286 -8.40 16.63 -0.86
CA VAL A 286 -7.43 15.76 -1.56
C VAL A 286 -7.64 14.30 -1.18
N LEU A 287 -7.46 13.40 -2.15
CA LEU A 287 -7.55 11.95 -1.98
C LEU A 287 -6.15 11.35 -1.87
N LEU A 288 -5.95 10.47 -0.91
CA LEU A 288 -4.67 9.78 -0.69
C LEU A 288 -4.86 8.27 -0.57
N GLY A 289 -3.81 7.53 -0.89
CA GLY A 289 -3.80 6.07 -0.75
C GLY A 289 -4.93 5.39 -1.52
N ASN A 290 -5.62 4.43 -0.90
CA ASN A 290 -6.66 3.65 -1.57
C ASN A 290 -7.93 4.46 -1.89
N ALA A 291 -8.15 5.63 -1.28
CA ALA A 291 -9.21 6.55 -1.69
C ALA A 291 -8.92 7.15 -3.07
N ALA A 292 -7.64 7.37 -3.41
CA ALA A 292 -7.19 7.85 -4.71
C ALA A 292 -6.98 6.71 -5.72
N GLN A 293 -6.33 5.62 -5.31
CA GLN A 293 -6.06 4.46 -6.16
C GLN A 293 -5.85 3.17 -5.38
N THR A 294 -6.60 2.14 -5.72
CA THR A 294 -6.35 0.74 -5.36
C THR A 294 -5.76 0.05 -6.57
N ILE A 295 -4.61 -0.59 -6.41
CA ILE A 295 -3.87 -1.22 -7.51
C ILE A 295 -3.66 -2.71 -7.24
N HIS A 296 -3.36 -3.47 -8.30
CA HIS A 296 -2.98 -4.87 -8.15
C HIS A 296 -1.70 -4.97 -7.32
N PRO A 297 -1.60 -5.89 -6.33
CA PRO A 297 -0.47 -5.95 -5.41
C PRO A 297 0.84 -6.48 -6.02
N VAL A 298 0.85 -6.87 -7.30
CA VAL A 298 2.09 -7.25 -8.01
C VAL A 298 3.11 -6.11 -7.90
N GLY A 299 4.29 -6.45 -7.39
CA GLY A 299 5.34 -5.48 -7.07
C GLY A 299 5.09 -4.65 -5.80
N ALA A 300 4.03 -4.95 -5.03
CA ALA A 300 3.75 -4.40 -3.69
C ALA A 300 3.77 -2.86 -3.61
N GLN A 301 3.29 -2.13 -4.64
CA GLN A 301 3.41 -0.68 -4.73
C GLN A 301 2.27 0.11 -4.07
N GLY A 302 1.15 -0.52 -3.65
CA GLY A 302 -0.05 0.20 -3.20
C GLY A 302 0.20 1.12 -2.01
N PHE A 303 0.71 0.60 -0.91
CA PHE A 303 1.05 1.42 0.26
C PHE A 303 2.22 2.37 -0.03
N ASN A 304 3.26 1.90 -0.72
CA ASN A 304 4.44 2.71 -1.02
C ASN A 304 4.08 3.97 -1.83
N LEU A 305 3.18 3.86 -2.80
CA LEU A 305 2.66 5.01 -3.57
C LEU A 305 1.86 5.95 -2.66
N GLY A 306 0.91 5.40 -1.87
CA GLY A 306 0.08 6.21 -0.99
C GLY A 306 0.89 6.93 0.10
N LEU A 307 1.96 6.32 0.61
CA LEU A 307 2.88 6.98 1.55
C LEU A 307 3.60 8.16 0.88
N ARG A 308 4.14 7.98 -0.33
CA ARG A 308 4.75 9.08 -1.07
C ARG A 308 3.76 10.21 -1.36
N ASP A 309 2.49 9.88 -1.65
CA ASP A 309 1.43 10.89 -1.82
C ASP A 309 1.23 11.70 -0.52
N ALA A 310 1.13 11.03 0.63
CA ALA A 310 0.97 11.67 1.93
C ALA A 310 2.17 12.56 2.29
N LEU A 311 3.39 12.07 2.06
CA LEU A 311 4.62 12.80 2.37
C LEU A 311 4.81 14.03 1.46
N THR A 312 4.43 13.93 0.17
CA THR A 312 4.43 15.09 -0.74
C THR A 312 3.46 16.17 -0.25
N LEU A 313 2.27 15.79 0.26
CA LEU A 313 1.34 16.76 0.84
C LEU A 313 1.93 17.40 2.10
N ALA A 314 2.50 16.60 3.01
CA ALA A 314 3.14 17.11 4.23
C ALA A 314 4.30 18.07 3.92
N GLU A 315 5.10 17.78 2.90
CA GLU A 315 6.21 18.62 2.43
C GLU A 315 5.72 19.97 1.89
N LEU A 316 4.64 19.97 1.10
CA LEU A 316 4.02 21.19 0.58
C LEU A 316 3.43 22.06 1.69
N LEU A 317 2.79 21.44 2.69
CA LEU A 317 2.26 22.14 3.86
C LEU A 317 3.38 22.73 4.71
N ARG A 318 4.49 22.02 4.89
CA ARG A 318 5.68 22.48 5.60
C ARG A 318 6.36 23.65 4.89
N ALA A 319 6.37 23.66 3.57
CA ALA A 319 6.98 24.72 2.76
C ALA A 319 6.16 26.03 2.75
N ALA A 320 4.92 26.02 3.24
CA ALA A 320 4.05 27.19 3.30
C ALA A 320 3.51 27.44 4.73
N PRO A 321 4.39 27.72 5.70
CA PRO A 321 3.98 27.91 7.10
C PRO A 321 3.04 29.12 7.20
N GLY A 322 1.90 28.95 7.92
CA GLY A 322 0.87 29.99 8.05
C GLY A 322 0.02 30.21 6.78
N GLY A 323 0.30 29.52 5.69
CA GLY A 323 -0.49 29.56 4.47
C GLY A 323 -1.85 28.89 4.63
N ASP A 324 -2.65 28.92 3.56
CA ASP A 324 -3.92 28.20 3.51
C ASP A 324 -3.69 26.74 3.08
N PRO A 325 -3.88 25.72 3.96
CA PRO A 325 -3.63 24.33 3.64
C PRO A 325 -4.55 23.79 2.54
N GLY A 326 -5.71 24.41 2.35
CA GLY A 326 -6.69 24.06 1.30
C GLY A 326 -6.60 24.90 0.05
N ALA A 327 -5.57 25.75 -0.11
CA ALA A 327 -5.40 26.62 -1.27
C ALA A 327 -5.35 25.79 -2.57
N GLU A 328 -6.05 26.27 -3.60
CA GLU A 328 -6.11 25.60 -4.91
C GLU A 328 -4.72 25.41 -5.52
N ALA A 329 -3.85 26.41 -5.42
CA ALA A 329 -2.48 26.34 -5.92
C ALA A 329 -1.64 25.24 -5.23
N LEU A 330 -1.83 25.02 -3.90
CA LEU A 330 -1.15 23.95 -3.16
C LEU A 330 -1.62 22.58 -3.64
N LEU A 331 -2.94 22.42 -3.77
CA LEU A 331 -3.55 21.15 -4.22
C LEU A 331 -3.19 20.84 -5.67
N ALA A 332 -3.18 21.85 -6.56
CA ALA A 332 -2.73 21.71 -7.94
C ALA A 332 -1.26 21.24 -8.01
N ARG A 333 -0.39 21.86 -7.21
CA ARG A 333 1.02 21.46 -7.12
C ARG A 333 1.20 20.04 -6.58
N HIS A 334 0.38 19.63 -5.59
CA HIS A 334 0.38 18.26 -5.11
C HIS A 334 0.04 17.27 -6.24
N VAL A 335 -1.04 17.53 -6.99
CA VAL A 335 -1.48 16.71 -8.12
C VAL A 335 -0.39 16.63 -9.19
N GLU A 336 0.22 17.76 -9.56
CA GLU A 336 1.31 17.84 -10.54
C GLU A 336 2.51 16.97 -10.13
N ARG A 337 3.03 17.17 -8.92
CA ARG A 337 4.18 16.43 -8.37
C ARG A 337 3.94 14.91 -8.32
N ARG A 338 2.69 14.49 -8.06
CA ARG A 338 2.35 13.07 -7.93
C ARG A 338 1.94 12.40 -9.25
N SER A 339 1.63 13.18 -10.30
CA SER A 339 1.05 12.69 -11.55
C SER A 339 1.92 11.64 -12.24
N GLU A 340 3.21 11.90 -12.38
CA GLU A 340 4.15 11.02 -13.07
C GLU A 340 4.36 9.70 -12.32
N ASP A 341 4.66 9.74 -11.01
CA ASP A 341 4.85 8.53 -10.19
C ASP A 341 3.58 7.68 -10.17
N ARG A 342 2.41 8.34 -10.00
CA ARG A 342 1.11 7.67 -10.04
C ARG A 342 0.87 6.97 -11.38
N GLN A 343 1.02 7.66 -12.49
CA GLN A 343 0.79 7.09 -13.84
C GLN A 343 1.72 5.92 -14.12
N ARG A 344 3.00 6.04 -13.81
CA ARG A 344 3.98 4.98 -13.98
C ARG A 344 3.68 3.76 -13.13
N THR A 345 3.34 3.97 -11.86
CA THR A 345 3.03 2.88 -10.93
C THR A 345 1.75 2.14 -11.35
N LEU A 346 0.72 2.87 -11.78
CA LEU A 346 -0.51 2.29 -12.29
C LEU A 346 -0.25 1.47 -13.56
N ALA A 347 0.47 2.03 -14.53
CA ALA A 347 0.80 1.35 -15.79
C ALA A 347 1.68 0.12 -15.56
N PHE A 348 2.66 0.19 -14.67
CA PHE A 348 3.53 -0.93 -14.32
C PHE A 348 2.74 -2.07 -13.67
N SER A 349 1.92 -1.77 -12.64
CA SER A 349 1.13 -2.77 -11.93
C SER A 349 0.11 -3.45 -12.85
N ASP A 350 -0.65 -2.68 -13.63
CA ASP A 350 -1.66 -3.20 -14.57
C ASP A 350 -1.00 -3.96 -15.73
N GLY A 351 0.05 -3.41 -16.31
CA GLY A 351 0.81 -4.06 -17.40
C GLY A 351 1.40 -5.40 -16.96
N LEU A 352 2.02 -5.44 -15.78
CA LEU A 352 2.59 -6.67 -15.24
C LEU A 352 1.51 -7.72 -14.96
N ALA A 353 0.40 -7.33 -14.34
CA ALA A 353 -0.72 -8.23 -14.07
C ALA A 353 -1.30 -8.84 -15.37
N ARG A 354 -1.49 -8.03 -16.42
CA ARG A 354 -2.03 -8.49 -17.72
C ARG A 354 -1.06 -9.37 -18.50
N ILE A 355 0.22 -9.01 -18.57
CA ILE A 355 1.21 -9.79 -19.33
C ILE A 355 1.46 -11.14 -18.68
N THR A 356 1.57 -11.15 -17.35
CA THR A 356 1.89 -12.38 -16.61
C THR A 356 0.69 -13.30 -16.43
N GLY A 357 -0.52 -12.77 -16.38
CA GLY A 357 -1.76 -13.53 -16.32
C GLY A 357 -2.25 -14.08 -17.66
N ASN A 358 -1.63 -13.70 -18.79
CA ASN A 358 -2.06 -14.15 -20.11
C ASN A 358 -1.61 -15.61 -20.37
N PRO A 359 -2.53 -16.58 -20.58
CA PRO A 359 -2.17 -17.99 -20.76
C PRO A 359 -1.70 -18.33 -22.18
N SER A 360 -1.72 -17.39 -23.14
CA SER A 360 -1.39 -17.65 -24.55
C SER A 360 -0.03 -18.33 -24.72
N PRO A 361 0.04 -19.51 -25.34
CA PRO A 361 1.29 -20.20 -25.60
C PRO A 361 2.16 -19.45 -26.63
N LEU A 362 1.57 -18.65 -27.52
CA LEU A 362 2.28 -17.85 -28.51
C LEU A 362 3.12 -16.73 -27.85
N LEU A 363 2.73 -16.25 -26.69
CA LEU A 363 3.47 -15.23 -25.94
C LEU A 363 4.58 -15.82 -25.06
N ARG A 364 4.66 -17.14 -24.87
CA ARG A 364 5.70 -17.78 -24.04
C ARG A 364 7.12 -17.43 -24.44
N PRO A 365 7.51 -17.55 -25.73
CA PRO A 365 8.88 -17.20 -26.15
C PRO A 365 9.19 -15.73 -25.89
N LEU A 366 8.26 -14.84 -26.22
CA LEU A 366 8.43 -13.40 -26.01
C LEU A 366 8.57 -13.04 -24.54
N ARG A 367 7.73 -13.61 -23.66
CA ARG A 367 7.85 -13.42 -22.22
C ARG A 367 9.17 -13.94 -21.67
N SER A 368 9.56 -15.15 -22.09
CA SER A 368 10.82 -15.75 -21.66
C SER A 368 12.03 -14.92 -22.12
N LEU A 369 12.05 -14.45 -23.37
CA LEU A 369 13.08 -13.55 -23.86
C LEU A 369 13.07 -12.20 -23.15
N GLY A 370 11.89 -11.66 -22.84
CA GLY A 370 11.74 -10.44 -22.05
C GLY A 370 12.33 -10.57 -20.65
N LEU A 371 12.09 -11.70 -19.97
CA LEU A 371 12.70 -11.99 -18.66
C LEU A 371 14.22 -12.14 -18.76
N VAL A 372 14.74 -12.84 -19.78
CA VAL A 372 16.19 -12.97 -20.03
C VAL A 372 16.82 -11.61 -20.31
N ALA A 373 16.16 -10.77 -21.12
CA ALA A 373 16.64 -9.42 -21.40
C ALA A 373 16.67 -8.57 -20.12
N ALA A 374 15.61 -8.65 -19.29
CA ALA A 374 15.53 -7.96 -18.01
C ALA A 374 16.60 -8.46 -16.99
N ASP A 375 16.98 -9.74 -17.07
CA ASP A 375 18.04 -10.32 -16.23
C ASP A 375 19.46 -9.90 -16.66
N ARG A 376 19.67 -9.58 -17.97
CA ARG A 376 21.01 -9.33 -18.53
C ARG A 376 21.28 -7.87 -18.87
N ALA A 377 20.26 -7.07 -19.13
CA ALA A 377 20.42 -5.68 -19.50
C ALA A 377 20.55 -4.79 -18.25
N ALA A 378 21.76 -4.35 -17.92
CA ALA A 378 22.03 -3.55 -16.72
C ALA A 378 21.17 -2.28 -16.62
N TRP A 379 20.92 -1.60 -17.75
CA TRP A 379 20.06 -0.42 -17.77
C TRP A 379 18.60 -0.74 -17.40
N LEU A 380 18.10 -1.91 -17.85
CA LEU A 380 16.74 -2.36 -17.55
C LEU A 380 16.62 -2.82 -16.09
N GLN A 381 17.63 -3.51 -15.59
CA GLN A 381 17.72 -3.85 -14.15
C GLN A 381 17.74 -2.59 -13.29
N ALA A 382 18.61 -1.63 -13.57
CA ALA A 382 18.68 -0.36 -12.86
C ALA A 382 17.32 0.38 -12.90
N TRP A 383 16.66 0.30 -14.06
CA TRP A 383 15.33 0.86 -14.25
C TRP A 383 14.29 0.14 -13.37
N LEU A 384 14.25 -1.18 -13.31
CA LEU A 384 13.36 -1.98 -12.48
C LEU A 384 13.62 -1.73 -10.98
N VAL A 385 14.88 -1.77 -10.56
CA VAL A 385 15.31 -1.57 -9.18
C VAL A 385 14.94 -0.19 -8.67
N GLY A 386 15.25 0.87 -9.43
CA GLY A 386 14.87 2.24 -9.04
C GLY A 386 13.36 2.41 -8.83
N GLY A 387 12.54 1.74 -9.67
CA GLY A 387 11.09 1.69 -9.52
C GLY A 387 10.64 0.89 -8.30
N ALA A 388 11.18 -0.31 -8.13
CA ALA A 388 10.85 -1.19 -7.01
C ALA A 388 11.22 -0.58 -5.65
N MET A 389 12.34 0.15 -5.59
CA MET A 389 12.80 0.85 -4.40
C MET A 389 12.08 2.17 -4.09
N GLY A 390 11.29 2.70 -5.05
CA GLY A 390 10.51 3.93 -4.86
C GLY A 390 11.30 5.22 -5.07
N PHE A 391 12.47 5.17 -5.72
CA PHE A 391 13.34 6.34 -5.98
C PHE A 391 13.16 6.98 -7.34
N ARG A 392 11.99 6.81 -7.97
CA ARG A 392 11.70 7.40 -9.29
C ARG A 392 10.77 8.59 -9.21
N GLY A 393 10.99 9.52 -10.12
CA GLY A 393 10.19 10.74 -10.25
C GLY A 393 10.48 11.74 -9.13
N ASP A 394 9.48 12.56 -8.80
CA ASP A 394 9.56 13.49 -7.67
C ASP A 394 9.37 12.73 -6.35
N VAL A 395 10.49 12.41 -5.71
CA VAL A 395 10.55 11.65 -4.47
C VAL A 395 10.57 12.62 -3.28
N PRO A 396 9.64 12.50 -2.31
CA PRO A 396 9.64 13.31 -1.10
C PRO A 396 10.97 13.22 -0.34
N GLU A 397 11.36 14.32 0.32
CA GLU A 397 12.65 14.43 1.01
C GLU A 397 12.85 13.30 2.04
N LEU A 398 11.86 13.00 2.85
CA LEU A 398 11.93 11.91 3.84
C LEU A 398 12.12 10.51 3.23
N CYS A 399 11.90 10.35 1.95
CA CYS A 399 12.09 9.08 1.22
C CYS A 399 13.51 8.88 0.67
N ARG A 400 14.33 9.93 0.68
CA ARG A 400 15.68 9.94 0.06
C ARG A 400 16.77 9.30 0.92
#